data_2be9acb9cd71c161ebd1970ba7886425
#
_entry.id   2be9acb9cd71c161ebd1970ba7886425
#
_cell.length_a   1.000
_cell.length_b   1.000
_cell.length_c   1.000
_cell.angle_alpha   90.00
_cell.angle_beta   90.00
_cell.angle_gamma   90.00
#
_symmetry.space_group_name_H-M   'P 1'
#
loop_
_entity.id
_entity.type
_entity.pdbx_description
1 polymer ?
#
loop_
_entity_poly.entity_id
_entity_poly.type
_entity_poly.pdbx_seq_one_letter_code
_entity_poly.pdbx_strand_id
1 'polypeptide(L)'
;MLLLLEAQSSWTVNILIRILLYLAQSYHEYFERTSQSLYKSKKVKMPKPELYVIYTGNKGRKPDTISLSQEFFDGADIDIEIKAKVIYESDKDNIINEYIVFCKVFNEQIKEHGMTKQAVTETIRICKDRNILKQYLSSKEVEVVTIMMSLFD
;
A
#
# COMPACT_ATOMS: atom_id res chain seq x y z
N MET A 1 15.72 6.87 -5.29
CA MET A 1 14.84 6.42 -4.17
C MET A 1 13.91 5.36 -4.69
N LEU A 2 13.73 4.29 -3.93
CA LEU A 2 12.72 3.26 -4.19
C LEU A 2 11.67 3.38 -3.09
N LEU A 3 10.44 3.73 -3.48
CA LEU A 3 9.32 3.90 -2.57
C LEU A 3 8.45 2.64 -2.64
N LEU A 4 8.31 1.94 -1.52
CA LEU A 4 7.42 0.80 -1.40
C LEU A 4 6.26 1.15 -0.47
N LEU A 5 5.05 1.09 -1.01
CA LEU A 5 3.80 1.37 -0.30
C LEU A 5 2.96 0.09 -0.29
N GLU A 6 2.63 -0.40 0.91
CA GLU A 6 1.73 -1.52 1.10
C GLU A 6 0.49 -1.06 1.86
N ALA A 7 -0.69 -1.40 1.35
CA ALA A 7 -1.96 -1.04 1.99
C ALA A 7 -2.62 -2.28 2.61
N GLN A 8 -3.18 -2.11 3.80
CA GLN A 8 -3.97 -3.17 4.45
C GLN A 8 -5.18 -2.59 5.17
N SER A 9 -6.30 -3.29 5.05
CA SER A 9 -7.54 -2.97 5.77
C SER A 9 -7.67 -3.73 7.08
N SER A 10 -7.08 -4.93 7.16
CA SER A 10 -6.96 -5.72 8.38
C SER A 10 -5.54 -5.60 8.90
N TRP A 11 -5.40 -5.30 10.20
CA TRP A 11 -4.08 -5.15 10.78
C TRP A 11 -3.39 -6.51 10.94
N THR A 12 -2.19 -6.63 10.36
CA THR A 12 -1.30 -7.77 10.59
C THR A 12 0.16 -7.32 10.46
N VAL A 13 1.01 -7.79 11.36
CA VAL A 13 2.45 -7.55 11.28
C VAL A 13 3.12 -8.37 10.18
N ASN A 14 2.42 -9.36 9.62
CA ASN A 14 2.90 -10.13 8.48
C ASN A 14 3.16 -9.25 7.24
N ILE A 15 2.62 -8.03 7.22
CA ILE A 15 2.94 -7.04 6.18
C ILE A 15 4.45 -6.81 6.04
N LEU A 16 5.21 -6.94 7.12
CA LEU A 16 6.67 -6.80 7.10
C LEU A 16 7.35 -7.88 6.24
N ILE A 17 6.84 -9.12 6.31
CA ILE A 17 7.34 -10.22 5.47
C ILE A 17 7.02 -9.95 4.00
N ARG A 18 5.82 -9.47 3.71
CA ARG A 18 5.41 -9.10 2.35
C ARG A 18 6.30 -7.98 1.80
N ILE A 19 6.58 -6.97 2.62
CA ILE A 19 7.48 -5.86 2.26
C ILE A 19 8.87 -6.40 1.90
N LEU A 20 9.42 -7.30 2.71
CA LEU A 20 10.73 -7.91 2.45
C LEU A 20 10.76 -8.61 1.07
N LEU A 21 9.75 -9.41 0.78
CA LEU A 21 9.68 -10.15 -0.48
C LEU A 21 9.49 -9.22 -1.68
N TYR A 22 8.61 -8.23 -1.58
CA TYR A 22 8.38 -7.27 -2.65
C TYR A 22 9.58 -6.35 -2.87
N LEU A 23 10.28 -5.98 -1.80
CA LEU A 23 11.50 -5.17 -1.90
C LEU A 23 12.59 -5.92 -2.66
N ALA A 24 12.79 -7.20 -2.32
CA ALA A 24 13.76 -8.05 -3.02
C ALA A 24 13.43 -8.18 -4.51
N GLN A 25 12.16 -8.42 -4.84
CA GLN A 25 11.69 -8.50 -6.22
C GLN A 25 11.89 -7.17 -6.96
N SER A 26 11.55 -6.05 -6.32
CA SER A 26 11.71 -4.71 -6.91
C SER A 26 13.15 -4.39 -7.24
N TYR A 27 14.08 -4.75 -6.35
CA TYR A 27 15.52 -4.58 -6.62
C TYR A 27 16.00 -5.50 -7.74
N HIS A 28 15.54 -6.74 -7.77
CA HIS A 28 15.88 -7.67 -8.85
C HIS A 28 15.47 -7.11 -10.21
N GLU A 29 14.24 -6.65 -10.34
CA GLU A 29 13.72 -6.01 -11.56
C GLU A 29 14.49 -4.74 -11.92
N TYR A 30 14.87 -3.93 -10.93
CA TYR A 30 15.66 -2.73 -11.13
C TYR A 30 17.04 -3.03 -11.70
N PHE A 31 17.75 -4.03 -11.15
CA PHE A 31 19.06 -4.42 -11.66
C PHE A 31 18.99 -4.99 -13.07
N GLU A 32 17.97 -5.77 -13.39
CA GLU A 32 17.75 -6.26 -14.75
C GLU A 32 17.46 -5.12 -15.73
N ARG A 33 16.55 -4.23 -15.38
CA ARG A 33 16.17 -3.08 -16.21
C ARG A 33 17.34 -2.14 -16.48
N THR A 34 18.22 -1.96 -15.52
CA THR A 34 19.39 -1.10 -15.63
C THR A 34 20.64 -1.84 -16.12
N SER A 35 20.49 -3.11 -16.48
CA SER A 35 21.57 -3.96 -17.00
C SER A 35 22.81 -4.03 -16.07
N GLN A 36 22.59 -4.03 -14.76
CA GLN A 36 23.65 -4.17 -13.77
C GLN A 36 23.83 -5.63 -13.39
N SER A 37 25.08 -6.10 -13.46
CA SER A 37 25.43 -7.48 -13.04
C SER A 37 25.87 -7.50 -11.59
N LEU A 38 25.28 -8.39 -10.80
CA LEU A 38 25.65 -8.60 -9.41
C LEU A 38 26.92 -9.46 -9.26
N TYR A 39 27.36 -10.09 -10.34
CA TYR A 39 28.49 -11.03 -10.34
C TYR A 39 29.81 -10.39 -10.77
N LYS A 40 29.80 -9.15 -11.23
CA LYS A 40 30.99 -8.40 -11.58
C LYS A 40 31.52 -7.64 -10.35
N SER A 41 32.80 -7.30 -10.37
CA SER A 41 33.45 -6.58 -9.25
C SER A 41 32.99 -5.13 -9.11
N LYS A 42 32.40 -4.54 -10.15
CA LYS A 42 31.88 -3.18 -10.09
C LYS A 42 30.69 -3.10 -9.15
N LYS A 43 30.76 -2.23 -8.15
CA LYS A 43 29.66 -1.97 -7.23
C LYS A 43 28.45 -1.46 -7.99
N VAL A 44 27.30 -2.12 -7.81
CA VAL A 44 26.05 -1.70 -8.42
C VAL A 44 25.51 -0.44 -7.76
N LYS A 45 24.73 0.31 -8.52
CA LYS A 45 23.96 1.45 -8.01
C LYS A 45 22.57 0.96 -7.67
N MET A 46 22.13 1.22 -6.45
CA MET A 46 20.76 0.87 -6.04
C MET A 46 20.09 2.07 -5.36
N PRO A 47 18.81 2.31 -5.62
CA PRO A 47 18.09 3.40 -4.97
C PRO A 47 17.87 3.09 -3.49
N LYS A 48 17.93 4.13 -2.66
CA LYS A 48 17.62 4.02 -1.23
C LYS A 48 16.16 3.63 -1.05
N PRO A 49 15.85 2.59 -0.26
CA PRO A 49 14.47 2.19 -0.03
C PRO A 49 13.79 3.06 1.02
N GLU A 50 12.53 3.35 0.82
CA GLU A 50 11.63 3.92 1.83
C GLU A 50 10.37 3.06 1.89
N LEU A 51 10.03 2.59 3.09
CA LEU A 51 9.00 1.59 3.30
C LEU A 51 7.85 2.17 4.12
N TYR A 52 6.64 2.05 3.59
CA TYR A 52 5.43 2.56 4.23
C TYR A 52 4.31 1.53 4.20
N VAL A 53 3.54 1.49 5.28
CA VAL A 53 2.29 0.74 5.37
C VAL A 53 1.15 1.74 5.47
N ILE A 54 0.17 1.65 4.58
CA ILE A 54 -1.04 2.46 4.63
C ILE A 54 -2.13 1.61 5.29
N TYR A 55 -2.58 2.01 6.48
CA TYR A 55 -3.66 1.32 7.18
C TYR A 55 -5.00 1.96 6.84
N THR A 56 -5.86 1.21 6.16
CA THR A 56 -7.18 1.67 5.71
C THR A 56 -8.33 1.12 6.55
N GLY A 57 -8.02 0.40 7.61
CA GLY A 57 -9.02 -0.21 8.49
C GLY A 57 -9.60 0.76 9.51
N ASN A 58 -10.66 0.32 10.19
CA ASN A 58 -11.42 1.12 11.16
C ASN A 58 -11.14 0.75 12.63
N LYS A 59 -10.17 -0.12 12.89
CA LYS A 59 -9.88 -0.66 14.23
C LYS A 59 -8.88 0.19 15.02
N GLY A 60 -9.12 1.48 15.14
CA GLY A 60 -8.29 2.38 15.96
C GLY A 60 -6.85 2.53 15.47
N ARG A 61 -6.09 3.39 16.13
CA ARG A 61 -4.71 3.68 15.79
C ARG A 61 -3.76 2.57 16.25
N LYS A 62 -2.88 2.16 15.36
CA LYS A 62 -1.79 1.22 15.60
C LYS A 62 -0.46 1.97 15.73
N PRO A 63 0.69 1.31 15.94
CA PRO A 63 1.98 2.02 16.03
C PRO A 63 2.31 2.87 14.80
N ASP A 64 3.09 3.92 14.97
CA ASP A 64 3.56 4.77 13.86
C ASP A 64 4.68 4.12 13.05
N THR A 65 5.40 3.19 13.66
CA THR A 65 6.51 2.45 13.04
C THR A 65 6.47 1.01 13.50
N ILE A 66 6.70 0.08 12.60
CA ILE A 66 6.84 -1.34 12.88
C ILE A 66 8.15 -1.85 12.32
N SER A 67 8.76 -2.86 12.98
CA SER A 67 10.02 -3.42 12.56
C SER A 67 10.04 -4.94 12.68
N LEU A 68 10.81 -5.58 11.79
CA LEU A 68 10.93 -7.03 11.75
C LEU A 68 11.50 -7.58 13.07
N SER A 69 12.55 -6.92 13.61
CA SER A 69 13.17 -7.34 14.87
C SER A 69 12.20 -7.31 16.04
N GLN A 70 11.41 -6.24 16.15
CA GLN A 70 10.48 -6.08 17.27
C GLN A 70 9.29 -7.04 17.17
N GLU A 71 8.72 -7.19 15.97
CA GLU A 71 7.48 -7.96 15.80
C GLU A 71 7.71 -9.47 15.75
N PHE A 72 8.86 -9.92 15.28
CA PHE A 72 9.12 -11.35 15.05
C PHE A 72 10.25 -11.95 15.90
N PHE A 73 11.10 -11.12 16.51
CA PHE A 73 12.30 -11.56 17.23
C PHE A 73 12.47 -10.89 18.58
N ASP A 74 11.38 -10.39 19.18
CA ASP A 74 11.36 -9.79 20.54
C ASP A 74 12.39 -8.67 20.74
N GLY A 75 12.69 -7.90 19.70
CA GLY A 75 13.66 -6.81 19.73
C GLY A 75 15.13 -7.26 19.66
N ALA A 76 15.38 -8.54 19.36
CA ALA A 76 16.74 -9.05 19.20
C ALA A 76 17.49 -8.33 18.07
N ASP A 77 18.80 -8.26 18.19
CA ASP A 77 19.66 -7.80 17.11
C ASP A 77 19.67 -8.83 15.97
N ILE A 78 19.28 -8.40 14.77
CA ILE A 78 19.21 -9.25 13.59
C ILE A 78 20.01 -8.63 12.45
N ASP A 79 20.58 -9.49 11.58
CA ASP A 79 21.46 -9.04 10.50
C ASP A 79 20.73 -8.31 9.37
N ILE A 80 19.42 -8.54 9.21
CA ILE A 80 18.57 -7.83 8.24
C ILE A 80 17.38 -7.22 8.96
N GLU A 81 17.28 -5.90 8.95
CA GLU A 81 16.14 -5.17 9.52
C GLU A 81 15.22 -4.65 8.44
N ILE A 82 13.90 -4.79 8.67
CA ILE A 82 12.84 -4.15 7.89
C ILE A 82 12.07 -3.24 8.84
N LYS A 83 12.13 -1.95 8.57
CA LYS A 83 11.40 -0.93 9.35
C LYS A 83 10.48 -0.16 8.42
N ALA A 84 9.19 -0.14 8.73
CA ALA A 84 8.19 0.57 7.93
C ALA A 84 7.48 1.62 8.78
N LYS A 85 7.21 2.77 8.16
CA LYS A 85 6.36 3.81 8.73
C LYS A 85 4.90 3.49 8.42
N VAL A 86 4.02 3.68 9.39
CA VAL A 86 2.59 3.42 9.22
C VAL A 86 1.86 4.74 9.03
N ILE A 87 1.06 4.81 7.97
CA ILE A 87 0.26 5.99 7.62
C ILE A 87 -1.20 5.68 7.91
N TYR A 88 -1.84 6.58 8.62
CA TYR A 88 -3.26 6.52 8.98
C TYR A 88 -4.04 7.65 8.33
N GLU A 89 -5.37 7.54 8.32
CA GLU A 89 -6.25 8.64 7.99
C GLU A 89 -5.97 9.83 8.89
N SER A 90 -5.91 11.01 8.31
CA SER A 90 -5.64 12.27 9.01
C SER A 90 -6.49 13.39 8.40
N ASP A 91 -6.40 14.59 8.99
CA ASP A 91 -7.04 15.79 8.45
C ASP A 91 -6.22 16.46 7.33
N LYS A 92 -5.08 15.87 6.97
CA LYS A 92 -4.22 16.43 5.92
C LYS A 92 -4.87 16.26 4.55
N ASP A 93 -4.85 17.32 3.77
CA ASP A 93 -5.31 17.31 2.38
C ASP A 93 -4.16 16.87 1.48
N ASN A 94 -4.05 15.56 1.27
CA ASN A 94 -3.08 14.95 0.37
C ASN A 94 -3.64 13.67 -0.25
N ILE A 95 -3.01 13.23 -1.33
CA ILE A 95 -3.49 12.10 -2.13
C ILE A 95 -3.50 10.77 -1.34
N ILE A 96 -2.56 10.59 -0.41
CA ILE A 96 -2.52 9.37 0.42
C ILE A 96 -3.74 9.31 1.33
N ASN A 97 -4.11 10.43 1.94
CA ASN A 97 -5.30 10.50 2.76
C ASN A 97 -6.58 10.30 1.95
N GLU A 98 -6.66 10.88 0.76
CA GLU A 98 -7.78 10.64 -0.17
C GLU A 98 -7.89 9.16 -0.54
N TYR A 99 -6.77 8.49 -0.79
CA TYR A 99 -6.74 7.04 -1.04
C TYR A 99 -7.26 6.23 0.15
N ILE A 100 -6.86 6.59 1.38
CA ILE A 100 -7.36 5.93 2.60
C ILE A 100 -8.88 6.10 2.72
N VAL A 101 -9.39 7.31 2.51
CA VAL A 101 -10.83 7.59 2.55
C VAL A 101 -11.56 6.79 1.46
N PHE A 102 -11.01 6.73 0.26
CA PHE A 102 -11.56 5.92 -0.83
C PHE A 102 -11.69 4.44 -0.41
N CYS A 103 -10.64 3.86 0.17
CA CYS A 103 -10.67 2.47 0.63
C CYS A 103 -11.72 2.24 1.73
N LYS A 104 -11.89 3.18 2.64
CA LYS A 104 -12.92 3.10 3.70
C LYS A 104 -14.31 3.14 3.11
N VAL A 105 -14.58 4.06 2.19
CA VAL A 105 -15.88 4.11 1.49
C VAL A 105 -16.13 2.80 0.75
N PHE A 106 -15.13 2.27 0.06
CA PHE A 106 -15.27 0.99 -0.64
C PHE A 106 -15.62 -0.16 0.31
N ASN A 107 -14.95 -0.25 1.45
CA ASN A 107 -15.25 -1.28 2.46
C ASN A 107 -16.68 -1.14 3.02
N GLU A 108 -17.15 0.08 3.24
CA GLU A 108 -18.53 0.35 3.65
C GLU A 108 -19.54 -0.10 2.61
N GLN A 109 -19.29 0.21 1.34
CA GLN A 109 -20.18 -0.19 0.24
C GLN A 109 -20.21 -1.71 0.03
N ILE A 110 -19.08 -2.40 0.23
CA ILE A 110 -19.04 -3.86 0.21
C ILE A 110 -19.90 -4.46 1.34
N LYS A 111 -19.87 -3.87 2.52
CA LYS A 111 -20.74 -4.31 3.64
C LYS A 111 -22.22 -4.14 3.32
N GLU A 112 -22.57 -3.07 2.62
CA GLU A 112 -23.96 -2.76 2.29
C GLU A 112 -24.48 -3.55 1.08
N HIS A 113 -23.69 -3.67 0.04
CA HIS A 113 -24.10 -4.21 -1.27
C HIS A 113 -23.43 -5.54 -1.64
N GLY A 114 -22.53 -6.06 -0.79
CA GLY A 114 -21.72 -7.24 -1.12
C GLY A 114 -20.63 -6.91 -2.12
N MET A 115 -19.93 -7.93 -2.57
CA MET A 115 -18.86 -7.83 -3.58
C MET A 115 -19.48 -7.74 -4.99
N THR A 116 -20.08 -6.61 -5.31
CA THR A 116 -20.88 -6.40 -6.53
C THR A 116 -20.43 -5.16 -7.28
N LYS A 117 -20.81 -5.07 -8.55
CA LYS A 117 -20.60 -3.87 -9.37
C LYS A 117 -21.27 -2.66 -8.74
N GLN A 118 -22.42 -2.83 -8.07
CA GLN A 118 -23.10 -1.76 -7.37
C GLN A 118 -22.22 -1.17 -6.26
N ALA A 119 -21.53 -1.99 -5.47
CA ALA A 119 -20.59 -1.49 -4.45
C ALA A 119 -19.51 -0.64 -5.08
N VAL A 120 -18.95 -1.05 -6.20
CA VAL A 120 -17.90 -0.32 -6.93
C VAL A 120 -18.44 1.02 -7.45
N THR A 121 -19.57 1.01 -8.15
CA THR A 121 -20.13 2.24 -8.73
C THR A 121 -20.57 3.24 -7.67
N GLU A 122 -21.14 2.79 -6.57
CA GLU A 122 -21.50 3.65 -5.43
C GLU A 122 -20.28 4.25 -4.76
N THR A 123 -19.20 3.47 -4.59
CA THR A 123 -17.92 3.99 -4.06
C THR A 123 -17.41 5.14 -4.90
N ILE A 124 -17.37 4.98 -6.22
CA ILE A 124 -16.88 6.01 -7.14
C ILE A 124 -17.78 7.24 -7.08
N ARG A 125 -19.10 7.06 -7.10
CA ARG A 125 -20.08 8.16 -7.00
C ARG A 125 -19.88 8.96 -5.71
N ILE A 126 -19.84 8.29 -4.56
CA ILE A 126 -19.69 8.93 -3.25
C ILE A 126 -18.37 9.70 -3.18
N CYS A 127 -17.27 9.11 -3.63
CA CYS A 127 -15.96 9.75 -3.60
C CYS A 127 -15.90 10.97 -4.53
N LYS A 128 -16.49 10.91 -5.73
CA LYS A 128 -16.59 12.08 -6.60
C LYS A 128 -17.40 13.20 -5.94
N ASP A 129 -18.53 12.89 -5.30
CA ASP A 129 -19.38 13.87 -4.62
C ASP A 129 -18.65 14.53 -3.43
N ARG A 130 -17.76 13.79 -2.76
CA ARG A 130 -16.95 14.29 -1.65
C ARG A 130 -15.63 14.93 -2.10
N ASN A 131 -15.39 15.04 -3.39
CA ASN A 131 -14.15 15.55 -3.98
C ASN A 131 -12.92 14.71 -3.56
N ILE A 132 -13.10 13.39 -3.40
CA ILE A 132 -12.04 12.43 -3.09
C ILE A 132 -11.56 11.79 -4.38
N LEU A 133 -10.30 12.01 -4.76
CA LEU A 133 -9.70 11.53 -6.02
C LEU A 133 -10.57 11.87 -7.25
N LYS A 134 -11.32 12.96 -7.20
CA LYS A 134 -12.34 13.28 -8.18
C LYS A 134 -11.81 13.34 -9.60
N GLN A 135 -10.69 14.01 -9.81
CA GLN A 135 -10.10 14.16 -11.14
C GLN A 135 -9.64 12.79 -11.69
N TYR A 136 -8.99 11.99 -10.86
CA TYR A 136 -8.52 10.66 -11.22
C TYR A 136 -9.70 9.73 -11.54
N LEU A 137 -10.70 9.69 -10.68
CA LEU A 137 -11.89 8.85 -10.86
C LEU A 137 -12.69 9.25 -12.09
N SER A 138 -12.74 10.55 -12.42
CA SER A 138 -13.45 11.04 -13.60
C SER A 138 -12.72 10.70 -14.91
N SER A 139 -11.37 10.74 -14.91
CA SER A 139 -10.57 10.49 -16.11
C SER A 139 -10.25 9.01 -16.34
N LYS A 140 -10.26 8.18 -15.28
CA LYS A 140 -9.86 6.76 -15.29
C LYS A 140 -10.94 5.82 -14.79
N GLU A 141 -12.21 6.20 -14.88
CA GLU A 141 -13.33 5.45 -14.29
C GLU A 141 -13.39 4.00 -14.75
N VAL A 142 -13.24 3.76 -16.07
CA VAL A 142 -13.29 2.39 -16.63
C VAL A 142 -12.19 1.51 -16.07
N GLU A 143 -10.96 2.02 -16.02
CA GLU A 143 -9.82 1.29 -15.47
C GLU A 143 -10.00 1.02 -13.97
N VAL A 144 -10.48 2.01 -13.22
CA VAL A 144 -10.75 1.87 -11.78
C VAL A 144 -11.81 0.80 -11.53
N VAL A 145 -12.93 0.83 -12.26
CA VAL A 145 -13.98 -0.19 -12.16
C VAL A 145 -13.42 -1.58 -12.45
N THR A 146 -12.63 -1.71 -13.51
CA THR A 146 -12.01 -2.99 -13.88
C THR A 146 -11.10 -3.52 -12.77
N ILE A 147 -10.23 -2.66 -12.21
CA ILE A 147 -9.33 -3.03 -11.13
C ILE A 147 -10.12 -3.44 -9.87
N MET A 148 -11.10 -2.64 -9.46
CA MET A 148 -11.90 -2.93 -8.27
C MET A 148 -12.69 -4.23 -8.41
N MET A 149 -13.28 -4.48 -9.57
CA MET A 149 -13.98 -5.74 -9.84
C MET A 149 -13.06 -6.95 -9.78
N SER A 150 -11.79 -6.81 -10.19
CA SER A 150 -10.81 -7.89 -10.10
C SER A 150 -10.47 -8.28 -8.67
N LEU A 151 -10.67 -7.39 -7.70
CA LEU A 151 -10.45 -7.69 -6.28
C LEU A 151 -11.48 -8.66 -5.70
N PHE A 152 -12.59 -8.90 -6.40
CA PHE A 152 -13.64 -9.81 -5.97
C PHE A 152 -13.44 -11.26 -6.46
N ASP A 153 -12.48 -11.48 -7.32
CA ASP A 153 -12.18 -12.80 -7.91
C ASP A 153 -11.32 -13.69 -7.01
#